data_67be757b406fe131faa0ba1fe3b4095c
#
_entry.id   67be757b406fe131faa0ba1fe3b4095c
#
_cell.length_a   1.000
_cell.length_b   1.000
_cell.length_c   1.000
_cell.angle_alpha   90.00
_cell.angle_beta   90.00
_cell.angle_gamma   90.00
#
_symmetry.space_group_name_H-M   'P 1'
#
loop_
_entity.id
_entity.type
_entity.pdbx_description
1 polymer ?
#
loop_
_entity_poly.entity_id
_entity_poly.type
_entity_poly.pdbx_seq_one_letter_code
_entity_poly.pdbx_strand_id
1 'polypeptide(L)'
;MSKFKKYKHLDLPQLHKEVLKHWENNDVFNKSIKSRKGEKTFTFYEGPPSANGRPGIHHVISRTIKDLFCRYKTMQGFEVNRKAGWDTHGLPIELSVEKDLGITKEDIGSKISIEDYNNACRTNVMKYKSTWEDITKKMGYWVDLKDPYVTYDNKYIESVWWLLGKMHSKGLLYKGHTVQPFSPKAGTGLSTHELNQPGCYKDVKDTSIVAQFKIILNQESEFLFSNTKNDIYFIAWTTTPWTLPSNTALAVGKKIEYILVETINKYTGKLISIIIAKQLSNKYFAIENRELKFNDYTIGDKKLPYKIISSFSGEQLENIR
;
A
#
# COMPACT_ATOMS: atom_id res chain seq x y z
N MET A 1 14.33 48.48 38.27
CA MET A 1 13.24 47.55 37.90
C MET A 1 13.83 46.40 37.06
N SER A 2 13.47 45.16 37.35
CA SER A 2 13.96 44.01 36.53
C SER A 2 13.46 44.14 35.10
N LYS A 3 14.39 44.06 34.11
CA LYS A 3 14.06 44.11 32.68
C LYS A 3 13.20 42.91 32.23
N PHE A 4 13.18 41.82 33.01
CA PHE A 4 12.50 40.58 32.68
C PHE A 4 11.45 40.26 33.75
N LYS A 5 10.32 39.67 33.28
CA LYS A 5 9.22 39.17 34.16
C LYS A 5 9.78 37.99 34.98
N LYS A 6 9.52 37.99 36.29
CA LYS A 6 9.85 36.85 37.17
C LYS A 6 8.67 35.93 37.26
N TYR A 7 8.90 34.62 37.03
CA TYR A 7 7.91 33.58 37.21
C TYR A 7 8.23 32.81 38.49
N LYS A 8 7.19 32.51 39.31
CA LYS A 8 7.35 31.71 40.53
C LYS A 8 7.53 30.20 40.22
N HIS A 9 6.87 29.73 39.19
CA HIS A 9 6.93 28.35 38.69
C HIS A 9 6.68 28.34 37.18
N LEU A 10 6.98 27.23 36.53
CA LEU A 10 6.73 27.04 35.12
C LEU A 10 5.33 26.48 34.89
N ASP A 11 4.40 27.30 34.41
CA ASP A 11 3.07 26.91 33.95
C ASP A 11 3.05 26.94 32.42
N LEU A 12 3.34 25.82 31.80
CA LEU A 12 3.41 25.68 30.33
C LEU A 12 2.07 26.02 29.66
N PRO A 13 0.89 25.53 30.13
CA PRO A 13 -0.39 25.85 29.52
C PRO A 13 -0.68 27.35 29.54
N GLN A 14 -0.40 28.05 30.65
CA GLN A 14 -0.60 29.48 30.76
C GLN A 14 0.35 30.28 29.89
N LEU A 15 1.65 29.93 29.92
CA LEU A 15 2.66 30.55 29.06
C LEU A 15 2.33 30.41 27.59
N HIS A 16 1.87 29.23 27.21
CA HIS A 16 1.44 28.94 25.84
C HIS A 16 0.32 29.87 25.36
N LYS A 17 -0.71 30.04 26.16
CA LYS A 17 -1.82 30.97 25.88
C LYS A 17 -1.33 32.42 25.74
N GLU A 18 -0.43 32.85 26.61
CA GLU A 18 0.15 34.21 26.56
C GLU A 18 0.94 34.42 25.28
N VAL A 19 1.75 33.42 24.85
CA VAL A 19 2.54 33.46 23.60
C VAL A 19 1.63 33.49 22.38
N LEU A 20 0.63 32.64 22.29
CA LEU A 20 -0.33 32.65 21.19
C LEU A 20 -1.03 33.99 21.05
N LYS A 21 -1.51 34.55 22.15
CA LYS A 21 -2.15 35.87 22.17
C LYS A 21 -1.17 36.97 21.72
N HIS A 22 0.10 36.90 22.16
CA HIS A 22 1.13 37.83 21.72
C HIS A 22 1.35 37.74 20.21
N TRP A 23 1.44 36.53 19.65
CA TRP A 23 1.62 36.32 18.21
C TRP A 23 0.45 36.86 17.39
N GLU A 24 -0.77 36.64 17.85
CA GLU A 24 -2.00 37.13 17.20
C GLU A 24 -2.07 38.66 17.23
N ASN A 25 -1.96 39.27 18.42
CA ASN A 25 -2.03 40.73 18.60
C ASN A 25 -0.95 41.50 17.81
N ASN A 26 0.19 40.89 17.58
CA ASN A 26 1.33 41.51 16.87
C ASN A 26 1.49 41.04 15.42
N ASP A 27 0.60 40.21 14.90
CA ASP A 27 0.68 39.66 13.54
C ASP A 27 2.04 39.06 13.23
N VAL A 28 2.62 38.31 14.20
CA VAL A 28 4.01 37.85 14.15
C VAL A 28 4.26 36.94 12.97
N PHE A 29 3.33 36.05 12.63
CA PHE A 29 3.45 35.15 11.49
C PHE A 29 3.60 35.92 10.17
N ASN A 30 2.65 36.82 9.88
CA ASN A 30 2.71 37.61 8.63
C ASN A 30 3.93 38.56 8.61
N LYS A 31 4.30 39.14 9.75
CA LYS A 31 5.54 39.93 9.86
C LYS A 31 6.78 39.13 9.54
N SER A 32 6.83 37.86 9.92
CA SER A 32 7.96 36.97 9.62
C SER A 32 8.16 36.76 8.11
N ILE A 33 7.08 36.79 7.33
CA ILE A 33 7.12 36.73 5.87
C ILE A 33 7.43 38.08 5.27
N LYS A 34 6.67 39.13 5.68
CA LYS A 34 6.81 40.50 5.12
C LYS A 34 8.20 41.09 5.31
N SER A 35 8.86 40.84 6.44
CA SER A 35 10.21 41.35 6.74
C SER A 35 11.30 40.69 5.87
N ARG A 36 10.98 39.64 5.14
CA ARG A 36 11.89 38.91 4.24
C ARG A 36 11.41 38.95 2.77
N LYS A 37 10.51 39.88 2.47
CA LYS A 37 10.00 40.04 1.11
C LYS A 37 11.14 40.42 0.14
N GLY A 38 11.28 39.63 -0.92
CA GLY A 38 12.32 39.77 -1.92
C GLY A 38 13.61 38.99 -1.64
N GLU A 39 13.72 38.36 -0.48
CA GLU A 39 14.82 37.45 -0.18
C GLU A 39 14.63 36.12 -0.91
N LYS A 40 15.61 35.21 -0.81
CA LYS A 40 15.53 33.86 -1.38
C LYS A 40 14.28 33.15 -0.86
N THR A 41 13.46 32.63 -1.78
CA THR A 41 12.18 32.01 -1.46
C THR A 41 12.36 30.55 -1.03
N PHE A 42 11.56 30.13 -0.05
CA PHE A 42 11.30 28.73 0.28
C PHE A 42 9.78 28.56 0.35
N THR A 43 9.19 27.97 -0.70
CA THR A 43 7.74 27.80 -0.80
C THR A 43 7.33 26.48 -0.19
N PHE A 44 6.33 26.51 0.69
CA PHE A 44 5.79 25.35 1.37
C PHE A 44 4.27 25.25 1.10
N TYR A 45 3.85 24.09 0.59
CA TYR A 45 2.46 23.69 0.51
C TYR A 45 2.22 22.57 1.52
N GLU A 46 1.18 22.71 2.35
CA GLU A 46 0.78 21.65 3.29
C GLU A 46 0.48 20.36 2.53
N GLY A 47 0.94 19.19 3.03
CA GLY A 47 0.38 17.91 2.68
C GLY A 47 -1.02 17.83 3.31
N PRO A 48 -2.10 17.97 2.51
CA PRO A 48 -3.39 18.35 3.05
C PRO A 48 -4.04 17.20 3.80
N PRO A 49 -4.57 17.43 5.01
CA PRO A 49 -5.43 16.44 5.66
C PRO A 49 -6.83 16.46 5.05
N SER A 50 -7.54 15.33 5.14
CA SER A 50 -8.99 15.30 4.97
C SER A 50 -9.66 15.70 6.29
N ALA A 51 -10.64 16.60 6.25
CA ALA A 51 -11.34 17.07 7.45
C ALA A 51 -12.61 16.29 7.76
N ASN A 52 -12.76 15.07 7.26
CA ASN A 52 -13.87 14.15 7.55
C ASN A 52 -13.73 13.42 8.90
N GLY A 53 -12.56 13.47 9.53
CA GLY A 53 -12.26 12.89 10.83
C GLY A 53 -11.58 13.89 11.78
N ARG A 54 -11.62 13.60 13.09
CA ARG A 54 -10.92 14.40 14.10
C ARG A 54 -9.40 14.18 14.01
N PRO A 55 -8.59 15.23 14.24
CA PRO A 55 -7.14 15.10 14.27
C PRO A 55 -6.67 14.19 15.41
N GLY A 56 -5.72 13.31 15.14
CA GLY A 56 -5.05 12.47 16.13
C GLY A 56 -3.63 12.95 16.44
N ILE A 57 -2.98 12.34 17.44
CA ILE A 57 -1.64 12.72 17.90
C ILE A 57 -0.58 12.60 16.79
N HIS A 58 -0.71 11.62 15.89
CA HIS A 58 0.20 11.44 14.76
C HIS A 58 0.18 12.63 13.79
N HIS A 59 -0.96 13.30 13.66
CA HIS A 59 -1.06 14.54 12.88
C HIS A 59 -0.30 15.69 13.53
N VAL A 60 -0.32 15.77 14.86
CA VAL A 60 0.45 16.78 15.62
C VAL A 60 1.95 16.59 15.37
N ILE A 61 2.44 15.36 15.47
CA ILE A 61 3.87 15.04 15.24
C ILE A 61 4.31 15.44 13.83
N SER A 62 3.57 15.02 12.80
CA SER A 62 3.91 15.33 11.41
C SER A 62 3.91 16.84 11.14
N ARG A 63 2.94 17.57 11.67
CA ARG A 63 2.83 19.03 11.53
C ARG A 63 3.93 19.78 12.26
N THR A 64 4.32 19.32 13.45
CA THR A 64 5.48 19.88 14.16
C THR A 64 6.76 19.77 13.36
N ILE A 65 6.99 18.64 12.71
CA ILE A 65 8.17 18.45 11.85
C ILE A 65 8.13 19.41 10.66
N LYS A 66 7.00 19.57 9.99
CA LYS A 66 6.83 20.51 8.88
C LYS A 66 7.09 21.95 9.31
N ASP A 67 6.53 22.37 10.44
CA ASP A 67 6.72 23.71 11.00
C ASP A 67 8.19 23.97 11.37
N LEU A 68 8.87 22.96 11.91
CA LEU A 68 10.30 23.04 12.24
C LEU A 68 11.13 23.43 11.01
N PHE A 69 10.94 22.76 9.88
CA PHE A 69 11.66 23.08 8.64
C PHE A 69 11.34 24.50 8.13
N CYS A 70 10.09 24.88 8.15
CA CYS A 70 9.66 26.21 7.73
C CYS A 70 10.23 27.31 8.64
N ARG A 71 10.22 27.11 9.96
CA ARG A 71 10.83 28.04 10.92
C ARG A 71 12.33 28.11 10.77
N TYR A 72 12.99 26.98 10.59
CA TYR A 72 14.43 26.94 10.35
C TYR A 72 14.81 27.74 9.10
N LYS A 73 14.10 27.58 7.99
CA LYS A 73 14.30 28.37 6.78
C LYS A 73 14.04 29.86 7.00
N THR A 74 12.99 30.20 7.77
CA THR A 74 12.73 31.60 8.17
C THR A 74 13.88 32.18 8.96
N MET A 75 14.46 31.43 9.92
CA MET A 75 15.63 31.89 10.69
C MET A 75 16.88 32.04 9.85
N GLN A 76 17.01 31.28 8.76
CA GLN A 76 18.08 31.44 7.77
C GLN A 76 17.91 32.65 6.84
N GLY A 77 16.84 33.45 7.00
CA GLY A 77 16.59 34.64 6.21
C GLY A 77 15.72 34.42 4.97
N PHE A 78 15.22 33.21 4.71
CA PHE A 78 14.36 32.94 3.55
C PHE A 78 12.97 33.59 3.71
N GLU A 79 12.40 34.05 2.58
CA GLU A 79 10.98 34.33 2.47
C GLU A 79 10.22 32.99 2.38
N VAL A 80 9.51 32.61 3.46
CA VAL A 80 8.86 31.31 3.57
C VAL A 80 7.35 31.47 3.45
N ASN A 81 6.82 31.31 2.26
CA ASN A 81 5.38 31.27 1.99
C ASN A 81 4.84 29.86 2.31
N ARG A 82 3.82 29.79 3.19
CA ARG A 82 3.29 28.53 3.74
C ARG A 82 1.80 28.48 3.51
N LYS A 83 1.38 27.70 2.52
CA LYS A 83 -0.02 27.57 2.14
C LYS A 83 -0.64 26.33 2.77
N ALA A 84 -1.76 26.49 3.48
CA ALA A 84 -2.57 25.40 3.97
C ALA A 84 -3.31 24.70 2.81
N GLY A 85 -3.83 23.51 3.05
CA GLY A 85 -4.61 22.76 2.07
C GLY A 85 -5.57 21.78 2.72
N TRP A 86 -6.59 21.37 1.94
CA TRP A 86 -7.57 20.36 2.30
C TRP A 86 -7.65 19.31 1.20
N ASP A 87 -7.45 18.04 1.57
CA ASP A 87 -7.71 16.90 0.72
C ASP A 87 -9.20 16.54 0.81
N THR A 88 -9.87 16.55 -0.32
CA THR A 88 -11.33 16.44 -0.36
C THR A 88 -11.82 15.29 -1.22
N HIS A 89 -10.92 14.40 -1.63
CA HIS A 89 -11.23 13.26 -2.48
C HIS A 89 -10.86 11.93 -1.80
N GLY A 90 -11.37 10.85 -2.37
CA GLY A 90 -10.93 9.50 -2.06
C GLY A 90 -11.97 8.65 -1.35
N LEU A 91 -11.71 7.36 -1.40
CA LEU A 91 -12.56 6.28 -0.91
C LEU A 91 -13.04 6.44 0.56
N PRO A 92 -12.23 6.95 1.51
CA PRO A 92 -12.70 7.13 2.89
C PRO A 92 -13.89 8.08 3.03
N ILE A 93 -13.96 9.10 2.15
CA ILE A 93 -15.06 10.07 2.15
C ILE A 93 -16.31 9.42 1.56
N GLU A 94 -16.17 8.76 0.42
CA GLU A 94 -17.24 8.04 -0.26
C GLU A 94 -17.89 7.01 0.67
N LEU A 95 -17.10 6.13 1.28
CA LEU A 95 -17.58 5.11 2.22
C LEU A 95 -18.27 5.70 3.47
N SER A 96 -17.78 6.86 3.96
CA SER A 96 -18.43 7.56 5.07
C SER A 96 -19.81 8.08 4.68
N VAL A 97 -19.93 8.67 3.50
CA VAL A 97 -21.19 9.22 2.98
C VAL A 97 -22.18 8.11 2.64
N GLU A 98 -21.74 7.04 1.97
CA GLU A 98 -22.57 5.86 1.69
C GLU A 98 -23.15 5.28 2.98
N LYS A 99 -22.33 5.16 4.02
CA LYS A 99 -22.78 4.71 5.34
C LYS A 99 -23.77 5.66 5.99
N ASP A 100 -23.50 6.98 5.96
CA ASP A 100 -24.34 8.00 6.58
C ASP A 100 -25.72 8.09 5.88
N LEU A 101 -25.76 7.86 4.56
CA LEU A 101 -26.97 7.87 3.75
C LEU A 101 -27.68 6.49 3.68
N GLY A 102 -27.02 5.42 4.14
CA GLY A 102 -27.57 4.05 4.07
C GLY A 102 -27.70 3.52 2.63
N ILE A 103 -26.81 3.93 1.75
CA ILE A 103 -26.78 3.54 0.32
C ILE A 103 -25.52 2.74 -0.03
N THR A 104 -25.56 2.14 -1.21
CA THR A 104 -24.39 1.51 -1.84
C THR A 104 -23.97 2.31 -3.07
N LYS A 105 -22.79 2.00 -3.62
CA LYS A 105 -22.29 2.65 -4.83
C LYS A 105 -23.23 2.51 -6.03
N GLU A 106 -23.92 1.38 -6.15
CA GLU A 106 -24.90 1.12 -7.23
C GLU A 106 -26.18 1.98 -7.12
N ASP A 107 -26.44 2.53 -5.94
CA ASP A 107 -27.60 3.41 -5.72
C ASP A 107 -27.39 4.83 -6.24
N ILE A 108 -26.12 5.22 -6.52
CA ILE A 108 -25.77 6.55 -7.03
C ILE A 108 -26.23 6.66 -8.48
N GLY A 109 -27.00 7.71 -8.78
CA GLY A 109 -27.65 7.93 -10.07
C GLY A 109 -29.00 7.21 -10.22
N SER A 110 -29.40 6.37 -9.25
CA SER A 110 -30.71 5.69 -9.26
C SER A 110 -31.57 6.09 -8.06
N LYS A 111 -31.13 5.85 -6.83
CA LYS A 111 -31.84 6.24 -5.59
C LYS A 111 -31.49 7.65 -5.10
N ILE A 112 -30.31 8.11 -5.41
CA ILE A 112 -29.82 9.46 -5.10
C ILE A 112 -29.21 10.05 -6.39
N SER A 113 -29.43 11.33 -6.64
CA SER A 113 -28.81 12.01 -7.78
C SER A 113 -27.29 12.13 -7.55
N ILE A 114 -26.52 12.17 -8.65
CA ILE A 114 -25.06 12.40 -8.59
C ILE A 114 -24.77 13.75 -7.93
N GLU A 115 -25.60 14.76 -8.17
CA GLU A 115 -25.45 16.09 -7.58
C GLU A 115 -25.63 16.06 -6.07
N ASP A 116 -26.70 15.43 -5.56
CA ASP A 116 -26.97 15.30 -4.12
C ASP A 116 -25.88 14.49 -3.41
N TYR A 117 -25.42 13.41 -4.05
CA TYR A 117 -24.31 12.62 -3.53
C TYR A 117 -23.02 13.44 -3.43
N ASN A 118 -22.67 14.19 -4.48
CA ASN A 118 -21.50 15.07 -4.47
C ASN A 118 -21.61 16.18 -3.42
N ASN A 119 -22.79 16.75 -3.23
CA ASN A 119 -23.04 17.76 -2.19
C ASN A 119 -22.90 17.15 -0.78
N ALA A 120 -23.37 15.94 -0.57
CA ALA A 120 -23.17 15.21 0.67
C ALA A 120 -21.68 14.95 0.93
N CYS A 121 -20.90 14.54 -0.08
CA CYS A 121 -19.46 14.36 0.02
C CYS A 121 -18.73 15.67 0.37
N ARG A 122 -19.06 16.77 -0.30
CA ARG A 122 -18.49 18.11 -0.01
C ARG A 122 -18.78 18.57 1.42
N THR A 123 -19.95 18.29 1.92
CA THR A 123 -20.34 18.62 3.32
C THR A 123 -19.60 17.72 4.31
N ASN A 124 -19.55 16.43 4.06
CA ASN A 124 -18.90 15.45 4.94
C ASN A 124 -17.40 15.71 5.08
N VAL A 125 -16.71 15.96 3.97
CA VAL A 125 -15.25 16.14 3.97
C VAL A 125 -14.78 17.34 4.76
N MET A 126 -15.61 18.37 4.92
CA MET A 126 -15.30 19.59 5.68
C MET A 126 -15.86 19.59 7.10
N LYS A 127 -16.48 18.50 7.55
CA LYS A 127 -17.19 18.38 8.84
C LYS A 127 -16.37 18.82 10.06
N TYR A 128 -15.09 18.53 10.09
CA TYR A 128 -14.19 18.85 11.19
C TYR A 128 -13.17 19.95 10.87
N LYS A 129 -13.37 20.71 9.80
CA LYS A 129 -12.45 21.78 9.39
C LYS A 129 -12.12 22.74 10.54
N SER A 130 -13.13 23.24 11.27
CA SER A 130 -12.91 24.14 12.41
C SER A 130 -12.08 23.52 13.53
N THR A 131 -12.27 22.23 13.79
CA THR A 131 -11.47 21.49 14.80
C THR A 131 -10.00 21.40 14.36
N TRP A 132 -9.75 21.15 13.08
CA TRP A 132 -8.41 21.12 12.52
C TRP A 132 -7.72 22.48 12.53
N GLU A 133 -8.44 23.56 12.22
CA GLU A 133 -7.93 24.93 12.29
C GLU A 133 -7.61 25.32 13.74
N ASP A 134 -8.47 24.95 14.68
CA ASP A 134 -8.28 25.22 16.12
C ASP A 134 -7.00 24.51 16.66
N ILE A 135 -6.84 23.21 16.37
CA ILE A 135 -5.63 22.51 16.80
C ILE A 135 -4.37 23.06 16.12
N THR A 136 -4.46 23.46 14.85
CA THR A 136 -3.35 24.08 14.12
C THR A 136 -2.87 25.35 14.82
N LYS A 137 -3.80 26.21 15.24
CA LYS A 137 -3.50 27.41 16.02
C LYS A 137 -2.95 27.08 17.39
N LYS A 138 -3.61 26.16 18.12
CA LYS A 138 -3.20 25.76 19.46
C LYS A 138 -1.82 25.13 19.53
N MET A 139 -1.42 24.35 18.55
CA MET A 139 -0.05 23.81 18.50
C MET A 139 1.01 24.84 18.07
N GLY A 140 0.58 26.06 17.71
CA GLY A 140 1.48 27.10 17.24
C GLY A 140 2.07 26.87 15.85
N TYR A 141 1.40 26.04 15.04
CA TYR A 141 1.82 25.76 13.67
C TYR A 141 1.56 26.96 12.76
N TRP A 142 2.60 27.50 12.17
CA TRP A 142 2.52 28.67 11.30
C TRP A 142 2.28 28.26 9.86
N VAL A 143 1.03 28.36 9.42
CA VAL A 143 0.58 28.10 8.06
C VAL A 143 -0.57 29.06 7.72
N ASP A 144 -0.67 29.49 6.48
CA ASP A 144 -1.75 30.38 6.05
C ASP A 144 -3.05 29.58 5.88
N LEU A 145 -3.96 29.77 6.84
CA LEU A 145 -5.30 29.19 6.84
C LEU A 145 -6.35 30.08 6.17
N LYS A 146 -6.00 31.31 5.76
CA LYS A 146 -6.96 32.27 5.18
C LYS A 146 -7.21 32.00 3.70
N ASP A 147 -6.16 31.55 3.00
CA ASP A 147 -6.23 31.18 1.58
C ASP A 147 -5.70 29.77 1.36
N PRO A 148 -6.34 28.71 1.92
CA PRO A 148 -5.93 27.35 1.67
C PRO A 148 -6.28 26.92 0.26
N TYR A 149 -5.53 25.98 -0.31
CA TYR A 149 -6.01 25.28 -1.49
C TYR A 149 -6.96 24.15 -1.08
N VAL A 150 -7.98 23.90 -1.88
CA VAL A 150 -8.95 22.84 -1.67
C VAL A 150 -9.01 22.00 -2.94
N THR A 151 -8.80 20.69 -2.81
CA THR A 151 -8.59 19.86 -4.00
C THR A 151 -9.82 19.72 -4.92
N TYR A 152 -11.05 19.99 -4.41
CA TYR A 152 -12.26 20.05 -5.26
C TYR A 152 -12.50 21.40 -5.90
N ASP A 153 -11.73 22.45 -5.58
CA ASP A 153 -11.92 23.77 -6.20
C ASP A 153 -11.46 23.76 -7.66
N ASN A 154 -12.21 24.44 -8.53
CA ASN A 154 -11.91 24.51 -9.94
C ASN A 154 -10.48 25.01 -10.21
N LYS A 155 -10.02 26.04 -9.49
CA LYS A 155 -8.64 26.53 -9.60
C LYS A 155 -7.58 25.47 -9.39
N TYR A 156 -7.81 24.59 -8.42
CA TYR A 156 -6.89 23.47 -8.15
C TYR A 156 -6.97 22.45 -9.28
N ILE A 157 -8.18 22.05 -9.68
CA ILE A 157 -8.41 21.08 -10.76
C ILE A 157 -7.81 21.57 -12.08
N GLU A 158 -8.03 22.82 -12.44
CA GLU A 158 -7.44 23.43 -13.64
C GLU A 158 -5.91 23.41 -13.61
N SER A 159 -5.31 23.69 -12.45
CA SER A 159 -3.85 23.64 -12.28
C SER A 159 -3.31 22.22 -12.48
N VAL A 160 -4.00 21.21 -11.94
CA VAL A 160 -3.63 19.80 -12.13
C VAL A 160 -3.76 19.40 -13.60
N TRP A 161 -4.85 19.78 -14.27
CA TRP A 161 -5.06 19.49 -15.68
C TRP A 161 -4.00 20.16 -16.55
N TRP A 162 -3.63 21.39 -16.24
CA TRP A 162 -2.55 22.07 -16.95
C TRP A 162 -1.22 21.31 -16.81
N LEU A 163 -0.88 20.85 -15.60
CA LEU A 163 0.33 20.04 -15.37
C LEU A 163 0.28 18.72 -16.15
N LEU A 164 -0.85 18.01 -16.11
CA LEU A 164 -1.04 16.76 -16.86
C LEU A 164 -0.91 17.00 -18.37
N GLY A 165 -1.47 18.11 -18.89
CA GLY A 165 -1.30 18.51 -20.29
C GLY A 165 0.17 18.75 -20.66
N LYS A 166 0.95 19.38 -19.76
CA LYS A 166 2.41 19.56 -19.95
C LYS A 166 3.16 18.23 -19.93
N MET A 167 2.78 17.30 -19.06
CA MET A 167 3.38 15.96 -19.03
C MET A 167 3.05 15.16 -20.29
N HIS A 168 1.80 15.23 -20.76
CA HIS A 168 1.38 14.59 -21.99
C HIS A 168 2.15 15.12 -23.21
N SER A 169 2.28 16.46 -23.35
CA SER A 169 3.01 17.07 -24.46
C SER A 169 4.50 16.71 -24.49
N LYS A 170 5.07 16.26 -23.36
CA LYS A 170 6.43 15.73 -23.25
C LYS A 170 6.54 14.21 -23.41
N GLY A 171 5.44 13.52 -23.72
CA GLY A 171 5.40 12.05 -23.83
C GLY A 171 5.54 11.31 -22.51
N LEU A 172 5.45 12.00 -21.35
CA LEU A 172 5.60 11.42 -20.03
C LEU A 172 4.29 10.82 -19.48
N LEU A 173 3.15 11.19 -20.07
CA LEU A 173 1.83 10.65 -19.77
C LEU A 173 1.33 9.85 -20.98
N TYR A 174 1.07 8.57 -20.79
CA TYR A 174 0.62 7.65 -21.82
C TYR A 174 -0.41 6.67 -21.29
N LYS A 175 -1.21 6.09 -22.18
CA LYS A 175 -2.17 5.03 -21.83
C LYS A 175 -1.45 3.68 -21.75
N GLY A 176 -1.61 2.98 -20.63
CA GLY A 176 -0.98 1.69 -20.39
C GLY A 176 -1.84 0.77 -19.54
N HIS A 177 -1.37 -0.46 -19.34
CA HIS A 177 -1.99 -1.46 -18.48
C HIS A 177 -1.09 -1.72 -17.27
N THR A 178 -1.70 -1.88 -16.10
CA THR A 178 -1.01 -2.27 -14.88
C THR A 178 -1.87 -3.24 -14.08
N VAL A 179 -1.23 -4.04 -13.23
CA VAL A 179 -1.93 -4.89 -12.27
C VAL A 179 -2.12 -4.09 -10.98
N GLN A 180 -3.34 -4.08 -10.49
CA GLN A 180 -3.71 -3.38 -9.26
C GLN A 180 -4.61 -4.28 -8.42
N PRO A 181 -4.41 -4.36 -7.08
CA PRO A 181 -5.36 -5.00 -6.18
C PRO A 181 -6.74 -4.35 -6.29
N PHE A 182 -7.77 -5.16 -6.31
CA PHE A 182 -9.16 -4.71 -6.43
C PHE A 182 -9.97 -5.19 -5.23
N SER A 183 -10.76 -4.29 -4.65
CA SER A 183 -11.69 -4.63 -3.58
C SER A 183 -13.10 -4.81 -4.13
N PRO A 184 -13.65 -6.03 -4.18
CA PRO A 184 -15.05 -6.25 -4.60
C PRO A 184 -16.05 -5.52 -3.71
N LYS A 185 -15.77 -5.41 -2.41
CA LYS A 185 -16.63 -4.73 -1.44
C LYS A 185 -16.72 -3.22 -1.67
N ALA A 186 -15.59 -2.59 -2.01
CA ALA A 186 -15.54 -1.16 -2.30
C ALA A 186 -15.78 -0.84 -3.79
N GLY A 187 -15.81 -1.86 -4.67
CA GLY A 187 -16.02 -1.72 -6.10
C GLY A 187 -14.91 -0.94 -6.82
N THR A 188 -13.69 -0.93 -6.28
CA THR A 188 -12.58 -0.13 -6.82
C THR A 188 -11.21 -0.78 -6.62
N GLY A 189 -10.22 -0.33 -7.39
CA GLY A 189 -8.81 -0.63 -7.17
C GLY A 189 -8.28 0.02 -5.89
N LEU A 190 -7.30 -0.63 -5.26
CA LEU A 190 -6.67 -0.15 -4.04
C LEU A 190 -5.27 0.38 -4.33
N SER A 191 -4.94 1.52 -3.75
CA SER A 191 -3.61 2.11 -3.79
C SER A 191 -2.65 1.42 -2.81
N THR A 192 -1.36 1.60 -3.03
CA THR A 192 -0.32 1.12 -2.08
C THR A 192 -0.52 1.70 -0.69
N HIS A 193 -0.97 2.95 -0.58
CA HIS A 193 -1.24 3.59 0.71
C HIS A 193 -2.37 2.89 1.47
N GLU A 194 -3.47 2.55 0.80
CA GLU A 194 -4.60 1.83 1.39
C GLU A 194 -4.21 0.43 1.86
N LEU A 195 -3.32 -0.25 1.12
CA LEU A 195 -2.81 -1.57 1.48
C LEU A 195 -1.81 -1.55 2.64
N ASN A 196 -1.24 -0.39 2.98
CA ASN A 196 -0.30 -0.22 4.09
C ASN A 196 -0.94 0.30 5.38
N GLN A 197 -2.27 0.45 5.42
CA GLN A 197 -2.95 0.91 6.63
C GLN A 197 -2.89 -0.17 7.73
N PRO A 198 -2.75 0.22 9.01
CA PRO A 198 -2.80 -0.73 10.11
C PRO A 198 -4.11 -1.53 10.11
N GLY A 199 -3.99 -2.86 10.21
CA GLY A 199 -5.15 -3.76 10.24
C GLY A 199 -5.73 -4.10 8.86
N CYS A 200 -5.09 -3.73 7.75
CA CYS A 200 -5.49 -4.13 6.41
C CYS A 200 -5.39 -5.64 6.18
N TYR A 201 -4.40 -6.28 6.81
CA TYR A 201 -4.15 -7.70 6.67
C TYR A 201 -4.67 -8.45 7.91
N LYS A 202 -5.31 -9.57 7.66
CA LYS A 202 -5.78 -10.50 8.69
C LYS A 202 -5.49 -11.92 8.24
N ASP A 203 -5.09 -12.75 9.18
CA ASP A 203 -4.95 -14.17 8.93
C ASP A 203 -6.34 -14.77 8.70
N VAL A 204 -6.49 -15.47 7.57
CA VAL A 204 -7.70 -16.19 7.21
C VAL A 204 -7.36 -17.64 6.90
N LYS A 205 -8.25 -18.57 7.27
CA LYS A 205 -8.14 -19.97 6.88
C LYS A 205 -8.69 -20.13 5.48
N ASP A 206 -7.84 -20.56 4.56
CA ASP A 206 -8.22 -20.77 3.17
C ASP A 206 -7.72 -22.12 2.66
N THR A 207 -8.34 -22.61 1.57
CA THR A 207 -7.97 -23.87 0.92
C THR A 207 -6.84 -23.61 -0.07
N SER A 208 -5.75 -24.35 0.09
CA SER A 208 -4.66 -24.35 -0.88
C SER A 208 -4.49 -25.74 -1.48
N ILE A 209 -3.98 -25.79 -2.69
CA ILE A 209 -3.65 -27.04 -3.39
C ILE A 209 -2.22 -27.04 -3.90
N VAL A 210 -1.70 -28.25 -4.10
CA VAL A 210 -0.47 -28.50 -4.85
C VAL A 210 -0.89 -29.17 -6.17
N ALA A 211 -0.82 -28.40 -7.24
CA ALA A 211 -1.15 -28.89 -8.57
C ALA A 211 0.05 -29.62 -9.19
N GLN A 212 -0.23 -30.67 -9.97
CA GLN A 212 0.75 -31.45 -10.70
C GLN A 212 0.61 -31.17 -12.20
N PHE A 213 1.69 -30.77 -12.83
CA PHE A 213 1.76 -30.50 -14.27
C PHE A 213 2.68 -31.54 -14.91
N LYS A 214 2.10 -32.45 -15.69
CA LYS A 214 2.82 -33.54 -16.33
C LYS A 214 3.79 -33.00 -17.39
N ILE A 215 5.04 -33.43 -17.32
CA ILE A 215 6.06 -33.08 -18.30
C ILE A 215 5.91 -34.02 -19.54
N ILE A 216 5.94 -33.40 -20.70
CA ILE A 216 5.94 -34.13 -21.99
C ILE A 216 7.38 -34.48 -22.36
N LEU A 217 7.63 -35.75 -22.70
CA LEU A 217 8.92 -36.18 -23.20
C LEU A 217 9.15 -35.59 -24.60
N ASN A 218 10.18 -34.77 -24.72
CA ASN A 218 10.66 -34.18 -25.96
C ASN A 218 12.17 -33.94 -25.87
N GLN A 219 12.76 -33.32 -26.88
CA GLN A 219 14.20 -33.08 -26.93
C GLN A 219 14.69 -32.21 -25.74
N GLU A 220 13.91 -31.20 -25.29
CA GLU A 220 14.27 -30.32 -24.18
C GLU A 220 14.17 -31.02 -22.83
N SER A 221 13.29 -32.00 -22.67
CA SER A 221 13.02 -32.69 -21.42
C SER A 221 13.64 -34.06 -21.26
N GLU A 222 14.27 -34.63 -22.35
CA GLU A 222 14.82 -35.97 -22.38
C GLU A 222 15.79 -36.28 -21.22
N PHE A 223 16.61 -35.31 -20.84
CA PHE A 223 17.57 -35.45 -19.74
C PHE A 223 16.90 -35.73 -18.38
N LEU A 224 15.66 -35.30 -18.18
CA LEU A 224 14.90 -35.60 -16.95
C LEU A 224 14.49 -37.07 -16.90
N PHE A 225 14.17 -37.67 -18.03
CA PHE A 225 13.74 -39.06 -18.16
C PHE A 225 14.90 -40.07 -18.20
N SER A 226 16.15 -39.61 -18.35
CA SER A 226 17.31 -40.48 -18.34
C SER A 226 17.51 -41.29 -17.04
N ASN A 227 17.00 -40.77 -15.92
CA ASN A 227 17.17 -41.35 -14.58
C ASN A 227 15.91 -41.97 -13.98
N THR A 228 14.76 -41.89 -14.67
CA THR A 228 13.47 -42.46 -14.22
C THR A 228 12.63 -42.89 -15.39
N LYS A 229 11.84 -43.96 -15.19
CA LYS A 229 10.78 -44.40 -16.14
C LYS A 229 9.39 -43.93 -15.75
N ASN A 230 9.28 -43.21 -14.61
CA ASN A 230 8.01 -42.74 -14.13
C ASN A 230 7.55 -41.49 -14.86
N ASP A 231 6.25 -41.22 -14.83
CA ASP A 231 5.72 -39.91 -15.19
C ASP A 231 6.36 -38.83 -14.33
N ILE A 232 6.85 -37.76 -14.94
CA ILE A 232 7.45 -36.63 -14.25
C ILE A 232 6.49 -35.45 -14.23
N TYR A 233 6.41 -34.77 -13.09
CA TYR A 233 5.53 -33.62 -12.89
C TYR A 233 6.28 -32.45 -12.28
N PHE A 234 6.06 -31.25 -12.80
CA PHE A 234 6.25 -30.04 -11.99
C PHE A 234 5.15 -29.93 -10.95
N ILE A 235 5.47 -29.47 -9.76
CA ILE A 235 4.48 -29.14 -8.74
C ILE A 235 4.47 -27.66 -8.44
N ALA A 236 3.27 -27.08 -8.32
CA ALA A 236 3.08 -25.70 -7.95
C ALA A 236 1.98 -25.57 -6.87
N TRP A 237 2.30 -24.82 -5.82
CA TRP A 237 1.35 -24.52 -4.77
C TRP A 237 0.58 -23.23 -5.10
N THR A 238 -0.73 -23.26 -4.85
CA THR A 238 -1.58 -22.08 -5.02
C THR A 238 -2.72 -22.04 -4.00
N THR A 239 -3.11 -20.83 -3.61
CA THR A 239 -4.33 -20.53 -2.85
C THR A 239 -5.51 -20.16 -3.76
N THR A 240 -5.30 -20.06 -5.08
CA THR A 240 -6.32 -19.68 -6.06
C THR A 240 -6.52 -20.78 -7.12
N PRO A 241 -6.98 -21.97 -6.74
CA PRO A 241 -7.07 -23.11 -7.66
C PRO A 241 -8.00 -22.89 -8.86
N TRP A 242 -8.96 -22.00 -8.75
CA TRP A 242 -9.89 -21.63 -9.84
C TRP A 242 -9.20 -20.90 -11.01
N THR A 243 -7.97 -20.44 -10.87
CA THR A 243 -7.18 -19.83 -11.95
C THR A 243 -6.44 -20.87 -12.81
N LEU A 244 -6.28 -22.10 -12.34
CA LEU A 244 -5.52 -23.15 -13.03
C LEU A 244 -6.03 -23.49 -14.45
N PRO A 245 -7.35 -23.47 -14.77
CA PRO A 245 -7.80 -23.70 -16.14
C PRO A 245 -7.25 -22.72 -17.17
N SER A 246 -6.82 -21.51 -16.74
CA SER A 246 -6.22 -20.48 -17.59
C SER A 246 -4.71 -20.40 -17.45
N ASN A 247 -4.08 -21.37 -16.78
CA ASN A 247 -2.63 -21.38 -16.58
C ASN A 247 -1.91 -21.74 -17.89
N THR A 248 -1.04 -20.86 -18.36
CA THR A 248 -0.33 -21.04 -19.64
C THR A 248 1.14 -21.40 -19.47
N ALA A 249 1.74 -21.14 -18.30
CA ALA A 249 3.15 -21.43 -18.03
C ALA A 249 3.42 -21.52 -16.53
N LEU A 250 4.51 -22.20 -16.18
CA LEU A 250 5.11 -22.19 -14.85
C LEU A 250 6.42 -21.39 -14.90
N ALA A 251 6.65 -20.58 -13.87
CA ALA A 251 7.90 -19.83 -13.74
C ALA A 251 8.88 -20.57 -12.84
N VAL A 252 10.12 -20.72 -13.29
CA VAL A 252 11.23 -21.26 -12.52
C VAL A 252 12.26 -20.17 -12.22
N GLY A 253 12.85 -20.19 -11.03
CA GLY A 253 13.92 -19.26 -10.68
C GLY A 253 15.25 -19.73 -11.25
N LYS A 254 15.85 -18.98 -12.17
CA LYS A 254 17.09 -19.34 -12.89
C LYS A 254 18.22 -19.82 -11.97
N LYS A 255 18.38 -19.18 -10.79
CA LYS A 255 19.44 -19.48 -9.81
C LYS A 255 19.00 -20.42 -8.69
N ILE A 256 17.76 -20.91 -8.73
CA ILE A 256 17.24 -21.84 -7.73
C ILE A 256 17.65 -23.25 -8.12
N GLU A 257 18.11 -24.03 -7.13
CA GLU A 257 18.37 -25.46 -7.29
C GLU A 257 17.05 -26.23 -7.13
N TYR A 258 16.73 -27.05 -8.12
CA TYR A 258 15.59 -27.95 -8.14
C TYR A 258 16.07 -29.40 -8.05
N ILE A 259 15.26 -30.27 -7.47
CA ILE A 259 15.54 -31.71 -7.36
C ILE A 259 14.42 -32.51 -8.02
N LEU A 260 14.82 -33.61 -8.68
CA LEU A 260 13.91 -34.64 -9.15
C LEU A 260 13.77 -35.67 -8.03
N VAL A 261 12.54 -35.85 -7.56
CA VAL A 261 12.23 -36.74 -6.45
C VAL A 261 11.26 -37.81 -6.89
N GLU A 262 11.66 -39.07 -6.78
CA GLU A 262 10.78 -40.21 -6.93
C GLU A 262 9.97 -40.39 -5.65
N THR A 263 8.66 -40.56 -5.79
CA THR A 263 7.72 -40.69 -4.66
C THR A 263 6.40 -41.30 -5.12
N ILE A 264 5.46 -41.48 -4.22
CA ILE A 264 4.14 -42.03 -4.53
C ILE A 264 3.12 -40.88 -4.50
N ASN A 265 2.24 -40.86 -5.50
CA ASN A 265 1.06 -40.01 -5.47
C ASN A 265 0.10 -40.55 -4.41
N LYS A 266 -0.07 -39.83 -3.31
CA LYS A 266 -0.85 -40.27 -2.15
C LYS A 266 -2.35 -40.48 -2.38
N TYR A 267 -2.88 -39.99 -3.52
CA TYR A 267 -4.28 -40.17 -3.89
C TYR A 267 -4.50 -41.37 -4.82
N THR A 268 -3.52 -41.68 -5.67
CA THR A 268 -3.64 -42.75 -6.68
C THR A 268 -2.81 -43.97 -6.35
N GLY A 269 -1.88 -43.88 -5.40
CA GLY A 269 -0.90 -44.94 -5.07
C GLY A 269 0.16 -45.19 -6.15
N LYS A 270 0.16 -44.43 -7.25
CA LYS A 270 1.12 -44.61 -8.34
C LYS A 270 2.48 -44.03 -7.99
N LEU A 271 3.53 -44.72 -8.41
CA LEU A 271 4.89 -44.21 -8.37
C LEU A 271 5.04 -43.11 -9.43
N ILE A 272 5.53 -41.97 -9.01
CA ILE A 272 5.72 -40.76 -9.85
C ILE A 272 7.06 -40.11 -9.52
N SER A 273 7.52 -39.25 -10.40
CA SER A 273 8.65 -38.35 -10.13
C SER A 273 8.18 -36.90 -10.16
N ILE A 274 8.64 -36.08 -9.22
CA ILE A 274 8.25 -34.66 -9.14
C ILE A 274 9.49 -33.77 -9.12
N ILE A 275 9.36 -32.58 -9.72
CA ILE A 275 10.37 -31.53 -9.64
C ILE A 275 9.91 -30.49 -8.63
N ILE A 276 10.77 -30.21 -7.65
CA ILE A 276 10.54 -29.25 -6.58
C ILE A 276 11.83 -28.47 -6.28
N ALA A 277 11.69 -27.22 -5.85
CA ALA A 277 12.84 -26.46 -5.35
C ALA A 277 13.43 -27.17 -4.12
N LYS A 278 14.73 -27.42 -4.12
CA LYS A 278 15.45 -28.17 -3.07
C LYS A 278 15.20 -27.63 -1.68
N GLN A 279 15.20 -26.32 -1.52
CA GLN A 279 14.96 -25.65 -0.24
C GLN A 279 13.53 -25.86 0.31
N LEU A 280 12.57 -26.27 -0.51
CA LEU A 280 11.19 -26.57 -0.11
C LEU A 280 10.94 -28.07 0.14
N SER A 281 11.90 -28.93 -0.16
CA SER A 281 11.72 -30.38 -0.06
C SER A 281 11.27 -30.82 1.35
N ASN A 282 11.84 -30.24 2.40
CA ASN A 282 11.53 -30.59 3.80
C ASN A 282 10.09 -30.24 4.21
N LYS A 283 9.37 -29.40 3.44
CA LYS A 283 7.94 -29.14 3.67
C LYS A 283 7.04 -30.30 3.22
N TYR A 284 7.52 -31.11 2.31
CA TYR A 284 6.77 -32.20 1.69
C TYR A 284 7.28 -33.59 2.13
N PHE A 285 8.58 -33.68 2.40
CA PHE A 285 9.25 -34.93 2.68
C PHE A 285 10.05 -34.83 3.97
N ALA A 286 9.62 -35.58 4.98
CA ALA A 286 10.38 -35.70 6.23
C ALA A 286 11.65 -36.53 5.97
N ILE A 287 12.79 -36.13 6.54
CA ILE A 287 14.11 -36.74 6.29
C ILE A 287 14.10 -38.25 6.62
N GLU A 288 13.42 -38.61 7.69
CA GLU A 288 13.27 -40.00 8.15
C GLU A 288 12.54 -40.90 7.17
N ASN A 289 11.76 -40.36 6.25
CA ASN A 289 11.00 -41.13 5.25
C ASN A 289 11.87 -41.56 4.06
N ARG A 290 13.13 -41.11 3.97
CA ARG A 290 14.04 -41.41 2.86
C ARG A 290 14.42 -42.91 2.81
N GLU A 291 14.43 -43.57 3.96
CA GLU A 291 14.77 -44.99 4.08
C GLU A 291 13.56 -45.92 3.90
N LEU A 292 12.35 -45.37 3.72
CA LEU A 292 11.15 -46.16 3.51
C LEU A 292 11.13 -46.79 2.12
N LYS A 293 10.66 -48.04 2.04
CA LYS A 293 10.48 -48.71 0.74
C LYS A 293 9.15 -48.33 0.10
N PHE A 294 9.15 -48.10 -1.19
CA PHE A 294 7.95 -47.75 -1.94
C PHE A 294 6.88 -48.85 -1.88
N ASN A 295 7.29 -50.12 -1.86
CA ASN A 295 6.38 -51.28 -1.85
C ASN A 295 5.61 -51.42 -0.52
N ASP A 296 6.09 -50.80 0.54
CA ASP A 296 5.46 -50.89 1.87
C ASP A 296 4.41 -49.79 2.10
N TYR A 297 4.27 -48.87 1.12
CA TYR A 297 3.34 -47.75 1.23
C TYR A 297 1.91 -48.16 0.86
N THR A 298 0.97 -47.83 1.74
CA THR A 298 -0.48 -47.96 1.49
C THR A 298 -1.15 -46.60 1.41
N ILE A 299 -2.14 -46.46 0.49
CA ILE A 299 -2.89 -45.19 0.34
C ILE A 299 -3.51 -44.80 1.69
N GLY A 300 -3.21 -43.60 2.15
CA GLY A 300 -3.65 -43.10 3.47
C GLY A 300 -2.53 -43.04 4.52
N ASP A 301 -1.39 -43.67 4.28
CA ASP A 301 -0.25 -43.57 5.18
C ASP A 301 0.24 -42.12 5.27
N LYS A 302 0.56 -41.70 6.50
CA LYS A 302 1.07 -40.36 6.77
C LYS A 302 2.55 -40.18 6.34
N LYS A 303 3.33 -41.29 6.31
CA LYS A 303 4.75 -41.30 5.97
C LYS A 303 4.91 -41.64 4.50
N LEU A 304 5.30 -40.62 3.70
CA LEU A 304 5.46 -40.75 2.26
C LEU A 304 6.91 -41.10 1.92
N PRO A 305 7.18 -42.29 1.34
CA PRO A 305 8.54 -42.65 0.92
C PRO A 305 8.99 -41.77 -0.24
N TYR A 306 10.29 -41.46 -0.28
CA TYR A 306 10.86 -40.69 -1.38
C TYR A 306 12.33 -40.98 -1.59
N LYS A 307 12.81 -40.69 -2.82
CA LYS A 307 14.21 -40.77 -3.18
C LYS A 307 14.58 -39.60 -4.09
N ILE A 308 15.64 -38.87 -3.74
CA ILE A 308 16.17 -37.82 -4.63
C ILE A 308 16.99 -38.52 -5.72
N ILE A 309 16.66 -38.25 -6.98
CA ILE A 309 17.28 -38.88 -8.14
C ILE A 309 18.39 -37.99 -8.71
N SER A 310 18.11 -36.72 -8.94
CA SER A 310 19.04 -35.75 -9.52
C SER A 310 18.70 -34.32 -9.09
N SER A 311 19.61 -33.39 -9.39
CA SER A 311 19.39 -31.95 -9.16
C SER A 311 19.75 -31.15 -10.42
N PHE A 312 19.07 -29.99 -10.56
CA PHE A 312 19.16 -29.09 -11.69
C PHE A 312 19.11 -27.64 -11.25
N SER A 313 19.73 -26.76 -12.04
CA SER A 313 19.45 -25.33 -11.91
C SER A 313 18.14 -24.97 -12.61
N GLY A 314 17.46 -23.89 -12.18
CA GLY A 314 16.26 -23.43 -12.89
C GLY A 314 16.52 -23.04 -14.35
N GLU A 315 17.75 -22.64 -14.68
CA GLU A 315 18.15 -22.38 -16.08
C GLU A 315 18.04 -23.60 -16.97
N GLN A 316 18.34 -24.81 -16.44
CA GLN A 316 18.22 -26.08 -17.19
C GLN A 316 16.76 -26.51 -17.38
N LEU A 317 15.83 -25.93 -16.62
CA LEU A 317 14.41 -26.26 -16.69
C LEU A 317 13.61 -25.27 -17.57
N GLU A 318 14.28 -24.33 -18.20
CA GLU A 318 13.66 -23.39 -19.14
C GLU A 318 13.15 -24.10 -20.40
N ASN A 319 12.00 -23.68 -20.94
CA ASN A 319 11.35 -24.21 -22.15
C ASN A 319 10.87 -25.69 -22.11
N ILE A 320 10.89 -26.33 -20.94
CA ILE A 320 10.30 -27.66 -20.77
C ILE A 320 8.77 -27.58 -20.88
N ARG A 321 8.18 -28.52 -21.61
CA ARG A 321 6.72 -28.62 -21.83
C ARG A 321 6.12 -29.82 -21.13
#